data_31e7e7961f54261da66e09d365e47232
#
_entry.id   31e7e7961f54261da66e09d365e47232
#
_cell.length_a   1.000
_cell.length_b   1.000
_cell.length_c   1.000
_cell.angle_alpha   90.00
_cell.angle_beta   90.00
_cell.angle_gamma   90.00
#
_symmetry.space_group_name_H-M   'P 1'
#
loop_
_entity.id
_entity.type
_entity.pdbx_description
1 polymer ?
#
loop_
_entity_poly.entity_id
_entity_poly.type
_entity_poly.pdbx_seq_one_letter_code
_entity_poly.pdbx_strand_id
1 'polypeptide(L)'
;MAGDESLVSRVADNGGRLRLRFVRLGDRVHHTVEWLDPAMAATALIESREGQASDNWPASPPLQQLLIEPRGAAGHVALLVGMAGRSHWSLSIEPLADRVGFRFDAACRIGGPPGWLGHTWRIIPGCPAPALPESQALPGSPAEETGVVGFRPAVDAPGYEARFDSGCLRIVAEDGAECFLESSGMADARIDPMGESPGQTVETIQNGSRSSECRVRATSALAMVATGRFPATVQWRFVIEWVPSST
;
A
#
# COMPACT_ATOMS: atom_id res chain seq x y z
N MET A 1 -26.47 -12.99 -0.86
CA MET A 1 -25.69 -11.88 -1.45
C MET A 1 -24.73 -11.44 -0.36
N ALA A 2 -23.42 -11.59 -0.57
CA ALA A 2 -22.44 -11.03 0.37
C ALA A 2 -22.57 -9.51 0.28
N GLY A 3 -22.90 -8.85 1.39
CA GLY A 3 -22.93 -7.39 1.47
C GLY A 3 -21.53 -6.84 1.14
N ASP A 4 -21.48 -5.68 0.49
CA ASP A 4 -20.23 -4.98 0.19
C ASP A 4 -19.66 -4.46 1.52
N GLU A 5 -18.74 -5.22 2.11
CA GLU A 5 -18.09 -4.84 3.37
C GLU A 5 -17.08 -3.72 3.08
N SER A 6 -17.24 -2.57 3.76
CA SER A 6 -16.36 -1.42 3.52
C SER A 6 -16.22 -0.51 4.74
N LEU A 7 -15.10 0.22 4.81
CA LEU A 7 -14.89 1.37 5.67
C LEU A 7 -14.94 2.64 4.83
N VAL A 8 -15.39 3.74 5.43
CA VAL A 8 -15.32 5.06 4.81
C VAL A 8 -14.53 6.03 5.72
N SER A 9 -13.71 6.86 5.09
CA SER A 9 -12.99 7.93 5.76
C SER A 9 -13.93 9.10 6.10
N ARG A 10 -13.43 10.10 6.81
CA ARG A 10 -14.08 11.40 6.89
C ARG A 10 -14.24 12.02 5.50
N VAL A 11 -15.14 12.98 5.39
CA VAL A 11 -15.38 13.74 4.16
C VAL A 11 -14.27 14.78 3.99
N ALA A 12 -13.75 14.93 2.78
CA ALA A 12 -12.85 16.00 2.38
C ALA A 12 -13.60 17.33 2.21
N ASP A 13 -12.86 18.45 2.15
CA ASP A 13 -13.46 19.79 1.98
C ASP A 13 -14.25 19.94 0.67
N ASN A 14 -13.87 19.20 -0.36
CA ASN A 14 -14.60 19.12 -1.65
C ASN A 14 -15.81 18.17 -1.64
N GLY A 15 -16.18 17.61 -0.49
CA GLY A 15 -17.32 16.73 -0.31
C GLY A 15 -17.06 15.24 -0.64
N GLY A 16 -15.92 14.90 -1.22
CA GLY A 16 -15.54 13.52 -1.51
C GLY A 16 -14.96 12.81 -0.29
N ARG A 17 -14.72 11.51 -0.39
CA ARG A 17 -14.10 10.69 0.66
C ARG A 17 -13.44 9.44 0.11
N LEU A 18 -12.56 8.82 0.87
CA LEU A 18 -12.06 7.49 0.56
C LEU A 18 -13.00 6.41 1.09
N ARG A 19 -13.16 5.35 0.31
CA ARG A 19 -13.75 4.07 0.73
C ARG A 19 -12.70 2.97 0.60
N LEU A 20 -12.56 2.17 1.65
CA LEU A 20 -11.82 0.92 1.62
C LEU A 20 -12.82 -0.22 1.51
N ARG A 21 -12.87 -0.86 0.36
CA ARG A 21 -13.77 -1.96 0.07
C ARG A 21 -13.05 -3.29 0.25
N PHE A 22 -13.70 -4.24 0.88
CA PHE A 22 -13.22 -5.60 1.11
C PHE A 22 -13.95 -6.57 0.19
N VAL A 23 -13.20 -7.37 -0.54
CA VAL A 23 -13.74 -8.38 -1.46
C VAL A 23 -13.11 -9.73 -1.14
N ARG A 24 -13.94 -10.73 -0.92
CA ARG A 24 -13.45 -12.08 -0.72
C ARG A 24 -13.16 -12.74 -2.07
N LEU A 25 -11.91 -13.09 -2.28
CA LEU A 25 -11.43 -13.84 -3.46
C LEU A 25 -10.83 -15.18 -2.99
N GLY A 26 -11.57 -16.27 -3.20
CA GLY A 26 -11.18 -17.57 -2.67
C GLY A 26 -11.15 -17.56 -1.13
N ASP A 27 -9.98 -17.85 -0.56
CA ASP A 27 -9.72 -17.84 0.87
C ASP A 27 -9.15 -16.52 1.41
N ARG A 28 -9.06 -15.47 0.59
CA ARG A 28 -8.42 -14.18 0.94
C ARG A 28 -9.42 -13.04 0.92
N VAL A 29 -9.17 -12.07 1.78
CA VAL A 29 -9.87 -10.77 1.79
C VAL A 29 -8.97 -9.76 1.09
N HIS A 30 -9.38 -9.37 -0.10
CA HIS A 30 -8.74 -8.37 -0.94
C HIS A 30 -9.21 -6.96 -0.58
N HIS A 31 -8.34 -5.98 -0.73
CA HIS A 31 -8.60 -4.59 -0.37
C HIS A 31 -8.53 -3.69 -1.62
N THR A 32 -9.54 -2.84 -1.79
CA THR A 32 -9.54 -1.80 -2.82
C THR A 32 -9.78 -0.45 -2.19
N VAL A 33 -8.91 0.52 -2.45
CA VAL A 33 -9.10 1.92 -2.05
C VAL A 33 -9.77 2.65 -3.21
N GLU A 34 -10.90 3.27 -2.94
CA GLU A 34 -11.72 3.97 -3.92
C GLU A 34 -11.93 5.42 -3.47
N TRP A 35 -12.02 6.32 -4.44
CA TRP A 35 -12.52 7.66 -4.23
C TRP A 35 -14.02 7.70 -4.49
N LEU A 36 -14.78 8.16 -3.52
CA LEU A 36 -16.18 8.51 -3.68
C LEU A 36 -16.29 9.99 -3.88
N ASP A 37 -16.83 10.41 -5.01
CA ASP A 37 -17.12 11.82 -5.26
C ASP A 37 -18.33 12.31 -4.42
N PRO A 38 -18.66 13.60 -4.42
CA PRO A 38 -19.82 14.11 -3.68
C PRO A 38 -21.16 13.50 -4.11
N ALA A 39 -21.27 12.98 -5.34
CA ALA A 39 -22.44 12.26 -5.84
C ALA A 39 -22.41 10.77 -5.48
N MET A 40 -21.40 10.31 -4.70
CA MET A 40 -21.17 8.93 -4.31
C MET A 40 -20.82 7.98 -5.46
N ALA A 41 -20.40 8.52 -6.62
CA ALA A 41 -19.80 7.71 -7.67
C ALA A 41 -18.40 7.25 -7.25
N ALA A 42 -18.12 5.97 -7.42
CA ALA A 42 -16.89 5.34 -6.97
C ALA A 42 -15.87 5.22 -8.11
N THR A 43 -14.64 5.67 -7.85
CA THR A 43 -13.48 5.43 -8.72
C THR A 43 -12.45 4.62 -7.95
N ALA A 44 -12.16 3.41 -8.41
CA ALA A 44 -11.15 2.57 -7.81
C ALA A 44 -9.75 3.11 -8.15
N LEU A 45 -8.91 3.30 -7.14
CA LEU A 45 -7.60 3.94 -7.25
C LEU A 45 -6.46 2.93 -7.18
N ILE A 46 -6.42 2.19 -6.08
CA ILE A 46 -5.39 1.17 -5.82
C ILE A 46 -6.03 -0.07 -5.23
N GLU A 47 -5.34 -1.18 -5.37
CA GLU A 47 -5.74 -2.46 -4.78
C GLU A 47 -4.56 -3.15 -4.09
N SER A 48 -4.84 -3.94 -3.06
CA SER A 48 -3.83 -4.83 -2.46
C SER A 48 -3.52 -5.97 -3.41
N ARG A 49 -2.26 -6.37 -3.46
CA ARG A 49 -1.83 -7.51 -4.25
C ARG A 49 -1.72 -8.74 -3.37
N GLU A 50 -2.64 -9.67 -3.56
CA GLU A 50 -2.64 -10.92 -2.82
C GLU A 50 -1.63 -11.91 -3.46
N GLY A 51 -1.05 -12.77 -2.62
CA GLY A 51 -0.28 -13.92 -3.09
C GLY A 51 -1.18 -15.11 -3.42
N GLN A 52 -0.56 -16.20 -3.84
CA GLN A 52 -1.26 -17.47 -4.04
C GLN A 52 -1.51 -18.16 -2.69
N ALA A 53 -2.50 -19.07 -2.64
CA ALA A 53 -2.82 -19.82 -1.43
C ALA A 53 -1.64 -20.68 -0.90
N SER A 54 -0.74 -21.09 -1.81
CA SER A 54 0.48 -21.84 -1.51
C SER A 54 1.64 -21.00 -0.95
N ASP A 55 1.56 -19.66 -1.06
CA ASP A 55 2.64 -18.78 -0.64
C ASP A 55 2.72 -18.70 0.88
N ASN A 56 3.87 -19.08 1.45
CA ASN A 56 4.14 -18.91 2.89
C ASN A 56 4.39 -17.43 3.24
N TRP A 57 4.86 -16.64 2.29
CA TRP A 57 5.18 -15.23 2.42
C TRP A 57 4.59 -14.43 1.25
N PRO A 58 3.24 -14.27 1.21
CA PRO A 58 2.56 -13.60 0.12
C PRO A 58 2.87 -12.10 0.06
N ALA A 59 2.58 -11.48 -1.07
CA ALA A 59 2.84 -10.06 -1.32
C ALA A 59 2.13 -9.11 -0.35
N SER A 60 0.94 -9.51 0.14
CA SER A 60 0.20 -8.84 1.22
C SER A 60 -0.23 -9.86 2.28
N PRO A 61 -0.59 -9.45 3.51
CA PRO A 61 -1.05 -10.35 4.56
C PRO A 61 -2.18 -11.26 4.10
N PRO A 62 -2.08 -12.57 4.33
CA PRO A 62 -3.06 -13.55 3.86
C PRO A 62 -4.32 -13.56 4.72
N LEU A 63 -5.07 -12.47 4.71
CA LEU A 63 -6.23 -12.24 5.57
C LEU A 63 -7.42 -13.08 5.09
N GLN A 64 -8.04 -13.83 6.00
CA GLN A 64 -9.07 -14.82 5.68
C GLN A 64 -10.40 -14.51 6.37
N GLN A 65 -10.36 -13.78 7.48
CA GLN A 65 -11.54 -13.37 8.23
C GLN A 65 -11.55 -11.85 8.38
N LEU A 66 -12.74 -11.29 8.30
CA LEU A 66 -13.00 -9.86 8.46
C LEU A 66 -14.15 -9.67 9.46
N LEU A 67 -13.96 -8.75 10.38
CA LEU A 67 -14.98 -8.26 11.27
C LEU A 67 -14.96 -6.73 11.22
N ILE A 68 -16.09 -6.10 10.96
CA ILE A 68 -16.24 -4.65 11.02
C ILE A 68 -17.08 -4.31 12.24
N GLU A 69 -16.49 -3.53 13.16
CA GLU A 69 -17.12 -3.15 14.42
C GLU A 69 -17.23 -1.63 14.56
N PRO A 70 -18.31 -1.12 15.18
CA PRO A 70 -18.39 0.29 15.55
C PRO A 70 -17.37 0.61 16.64
N ARG A 71 -16.66 1.74 16.51
CA ARG A 71 -15.64 2.20 17.48
C ARG A 71 -15.90 3.64 17.93
N GLY A 72 -17.01 3.85 18.65
CA GLY A 72 -17.39 5.14 19.21
C GLY A 72 -17.47 6.25 18.15
N ALA A 73 -16.91 7.41 18.46
CA ALA A 73 -16.91 8.57 17.57
C ALA A 73 -16.00 8.41 16.33
N ALA A 74 -15.08 7.46 16.33
CA ALA A 74 -14.16 7.19 15.22
C ALA A 74 -14.84 6.45 14.04
N GLY A 75 -16.12 6.04 14.20
CA GLY A 75 -16.84 5.30 13.18
C GLY A 75 -16.67 3.80 13.32
N HIS A 76 -16.18 3.12 12.29
CA HIS A 76 -15.99 1.67 12.29
C HIS A 76 -14.51 1.33 12.15
N VAL A 77 -14.09 0.22 12.75
CA VAL A 77 -12.78 -0.41 12.57
C VAL A 77 -12.97 -1.75 11.87
N ALA A 78 -12.09 -2.07 10.92
CA ALA A 78 -11.98 -3.41 10.35
C ALA A 78 -10.87 -4.18 11.07
N LEU A 79 -11.21 -5.36 11.56
CA LEU A 79 -10.29 -6.31 12.19
C LEU A 79 -10.19 -7.54 11.30
N LEU A 80 -8.98 -7.85 10.87
CA LEU A 80 -8.73 -8.95 9.96
C LEU A 80 -7.68 -9.88 10.54
N VAL A 81 -7.87 -11.17 10.32
CA VAL A 81 -6.91 -12.20 10.71
C VAL A 81 -6.75 -13.23 9.61
N GLY A 82 -5.59 -13.86 9.57
CA GLY A 82 -5.32 -14.92 8.63
C GLY A 82 -4.01 -15.64 8.92
N MET A 83 -3.69 -16.62 8.09
CA MET A 83 -2.48 -17.41 8.25
C MET A 83 -1.94 -17.89 6.89
N ALA A 84 -0.62 -18.03 6.83
CA ALA A 84 0.09 -18.74 5.77
C ALA A 84 1.21 -19.57 6.37
N GLY A 85 1.29 -20.83 6.00
CA GLY A 85 2.24 -21.78 6.59
C GLY A 85 2.09 -21.84 8.12
N ARG A 86 3.15 -21.46 8.85
CA ARG A 86 3.19 -21.44 10.33
C ARG A 86 3.08 -20.04 10.93
N SER A 87 2.77 -19.04 10.11
CA SER A 87 2.71 -17.63 10.51
C SER A 87 1.26 -17.18 10.61
N HIS A 88 0.96 -16.38 11.65
CA HIS A 88 -0.37 -15.83 11.92
C HIS A 88 -0.33 -14.32 11.75
N TRP A 89 -1.30 -13.78 11.04
CA TRP A 89 -1.39 -12.38 10.68
C TRP A 89 -2.62 -11.73 11.30
N SER A 90 -2.47 -10.51 11.70
CA SER A 90 -3.58 -9.65 12.10
C SER A 90 -3.40 -8.26 11.52
N LEU A 91 -4.51 -7.62 11.21
CA LEU A 91 -4.55 -6.26 10.68
C LEU A 91 -5.75 -5.54 11.28
N SER A 92 -5.50 -4.36 11.83
CA SER A 92 -6.53 -3.40 12.21
C SER A 92 -6.48 -2.24 11.23
N ILE A 93 -7.64 -1.81 10.73
CA ILE A 93 -7.75 -0.67 9.84
C ILE A 93 -8.80 0.28 10.39
N GLU A 94 -8.42 1.55 10.59
CA GLU A 94 -9.32 2.57 11.12
C GLU A 94 -9.25 3.86 10.27
N PRO A 95 -10.37 4.58 10.10
CA PRO A 95 -10.35 5.91 9.51
C PRO A 95 -9.53 6.86 10.35
N LEU A 96 -8.80 7.78 9.71
CA LEU A 96 -8.08 8.85 10.39
C LEU A 96 -9.08 9.91 10.91
N ALA A 97 -8.84 10.40 12.12
CA ALA A 97 -9.73 11.38 12.75
C ALA A 97 -9.55 12.80 12.18
N ASP A 98 -8.33 13.15 11.79
CA ASP A 98 -7.87 14.50 11.43
C ASP A 98 -7.79 14.75 9.92
N ARG A 99 -7.73 13.70 9.11
CA ARG A 99 -7.53 13.77 7.65
C ARG A 99 -8.27 12.67 6.91
N VAL A 100 -8.39 12.81 5.59
CA VAL A 100 -9.06 11.84 4.73
C VAL A 100 -8.13 10.65 4.50
N GLY A 101 -8.44 9.49 5.08
CA GLY A 101 -7.55 8.34 4.97
C GLY A 101 -7.83 7.25 5.98
N PHE A 102 -6.95 6.24 5.97
CA PHE A 102 -7.00 5.08 6.84
C PHE A 102 -5.61 4.78 7.40
N ARG A 103 -5.56 4.37 8.67
CA ARG A 103 -4.38 3.81 9.31
C ARG A 103 -4.47 2.30 9.29
N PHE A 104 -3.38 1.67 8.92
CA PHE A 104 -3.17 0.23 8.90
C PHE A 104 -2.18 -0.14 10.01
N ASP A 105 -2.60 -0.96 10.97
CA ASP A 105 -1.76 -1.49 12.05
C ASP A 105 -1.70 -3.00 11.89
N ALA A 106 -0.57 -3.49 11.42
CA ALA A 106 -0.36 -4.88 11.06
C ALA A 106 0.58 -5.57 12.02
N ALA A 107 0.30 -6.85 12.30
CA ALA A 107 1.19 -7.71 13.05
C ALA A 107 1.25 -9.10 12.44
N CYS A 108 2.43 -9.73 12.54
CA CYS A 108 2.62 -11.12 12.18
C CYS A 108 3.40 -11.86 13.27
N ARG A 109 2.82 -12.96 13.76
CA ARG A 109 3.56 -13.95 14.56
C ARG A 109 4.22 -14.92 13.61
N ILE A 110 5.50 -14.71 13.38
CA ILE A 110 6.30 -15.50 12.44
C ILE A 110 6.77 -16.81 13.08
N GLY A 111 6.58 -17.93 12.37
CA GLY A 111 6.99 -19.26 12.83
C GLY A 111 8.38 -19.69 12.35
N GLY A 112 9.06 -18.89 11.55
CA GLY A 112 10.38 -19.12 10.96
C GLY A 112 10.87 -17.90 10.20
N PRO A 113 12.07 -17.93 9.57
CA PRO A 113 12.63 -16.80 8.82
C PRO A 113 11.66 -16.33 7.74
N PRO A 114 11.29 -15.03 7.73
CA PRO A 114 10.41 -14.49 6.70
C PRO A 114 11.17 -14.23 5.39
N GLY A 115 10.57 -14.63 4.26
CA GLY A 115 11.01 -14.17 2.94
C GLY A 115 10.51 -12.76 2.63
N TRP A 116 9.28 -12.44 3.10
CA TRP A 116 8.64 -11.14 2.95
C TRP A 116 7.66 -10.89 4.09
N LEU A 117 7.61 -9.66 4.60
CA LEU A 117 6.61 -9.18 5.56
C LEU A 117 6.20 -7.75 5.20
N GLY A 118 4.99 -7.56 4.71
CA GLY A 118 4.53 -6.24 4.30
C GLY A 118 3.21 -6.28 3.54
N HIS A 119 2.89 -5.15 2.91
CA HIS A 119 1.76 -4.96 2.01
C HIS A 119 2.26 -4.48 0.64
N THR A 120 1.66 -4.98 -0.43
CA THR A 120 1.90 -4.51 -1.79
C THR A 120 0.63 -3.90 -2.34
N TRP A 121 0.73 -2.67 -2.82
CA TRP A 121 -0.36 -1.91 -3.42
C TRP A 121 -0.08 -1.66 -4.89
N ARG A 122 -1.08 -1.87 -5.74
CA ARG A 122 -1.01 -1.64 -7.17
C ARG A 122 -2.02 -0.59 -7.59
N ILE A 123 -1.63 0.31 -8.49
CA ILE A 123 -2.56 1.24 -9.13
C ILE A 123 -3.45 0.45 -10.10
N ILE A 124 -4.75 0.71 -10.05
CA ILE A 124 -5.73 0.05 -10.92
C ILE A 124 -5.62 0.66 -12.32
N PRO A 125 -5.39 -0.16 -13.37
CA PRO A 125 -5.32 0.31 -14.75
C PRO A 125 -6.64 0.97 -15.19
N GLY A 126 -6.53 2.06 -15.97
CA GLY A 126 -7.71 2.78 -16.47
C GLY A 126 -8.29 3.82 -15.51
N CYS A 127 -7.68 4.00 -14.33
CA CYS A 127 -7.94 5.17 -13.51
C CYS A 127 -7.54 6.42 -14.30
N PRO A 128 -8.40 7.45 -14.41
CA PRO A 128 -8.07 8.65 -15.18
C PRO A 128 -6.78 9.28 -14.66
N ALA A 129 -5.78 9.38 -15.54
CA ALA A 129 -4.56 10.09 -15.24
C ALA A 129 -4.82 11.58 -15.30
N PRO A 130 -4.24 12.39 -14.38
CA PRO A 130 -4.34 13.83 -14.49
C PRO A 130 -3.76 14.28 -15.83
N ALA A 131 -4.52 15.07 -16.58
CA ALA A 131 -3.97 15.86 -17.66
C ALA A 131 -2.96 16.83 -17.02
N LEU A 132 -1.66 16.63 -17.27
CA LEU A 132 -0.66 17.61 -16.84
C LEU A 132 -0.97 18.92 -17.56
N PRO A 133 -1.03 20.08 -16.85
CA PRO A 133 -1.16 21.36 -17.52
C PRO A 133 0.02 21.52 -18.50
N GLU A 134 -0.28 21.83 -19.76
CA GLU A 134 0.70 22.00 -20.86
C GLU A 134 1.87 22.95 -20.53
N SER A 135 1.71 23.80 -19.51
CA SER A 135 2.71 24.80 -19.14
C SER A 135 3.95 24.25 -18.41
N GLN A 136 4.01 22.96 -18.08
CA GLN A 136 5.18 22.36 -17.42
C GLN A 136 5.98 21.42 -18.32
N ALA A 137 5.64 21.28 -19.59
CA ALA A 137 6.46 20.58 -20.56
C ALA A 137 7.65 21.48 -20.93
N LEU A 138 8.85 21.13 -20.49
CA LEU A 138 10.08 21.75 -20.98
C LEU A 138 10.20 21.47 -22.48
N PRO A 139 10.45 22.49 -23.34
CA PRO A 139 10.61 22.28 -24.77
C PRO A 139 11.82 21.38 -25.01
N GLY A 140 11.59 20.19 -25.59
CA GLY A 140 12.63 19.22 -25.91
C GLY A 140 12.59 17.92 -25.13
N SER A 141 11.71 17.76 -24.14
CA SER A 141 11.44 16.45 -23.57
C SER A 141 10.69 15.58 -24.61
N PRO A 142 11.11 14.30 -24.81
CA PRO A 142 10.34 13.39 -25.66
C PRO A 142 8.91 13.36 -25.07
N ALA A 143 7.90 13.42 -25.94
CA ALA A 143 6.50 13.43 -25.56
C ALA A 143 6.29 12.31 -24.52
N GLU A 144 6.08 12.72 -23.26
CA GLU A 144 5.75 11.78 -22.18
C GLU A 144 4.49 11.05 -22.61
N GLU A 145 4.56 9.72 -22.64
CA GLU A 145 3.42 8.87 -22.88
C GLU A 145 2.29 9.29 -21.94
N THR A 146 1.34 10.01 -22.51
CA THR A 146 0.16 10.50 -21.84
C THR A 146 -0.65 9.32 -21.35
N GLY A 147 -0.77 9.18 -20.03
CA GLY A 147 -1.80 8.33 -19.44
C GLY A 147 -1.40 7.27 -18.43
N VAL A 148 -0.14 7.08 -18.06
CA VAL A 148 0.23 6.10 -17.04
C VAL A 148 0.34 6.76 -15.68
N VAL A 149 -0.67 6.51 -14.81
CA VAL A 149 -0.57 6.83 -13.38
C VAL A 149 0.44 5.88 -12.75
N GLY A 150 1.45 6.40 -12.09
CA GLY A 150 2.44 5.62 -11.36
C GLY A 150 2.72 6.21 -9.98
N PHE A 151 3.16 5.37 -9.04
CA PHE A 151 3.70 5.85 -7.77
C PHE A 151 5.04 6.54 -7.98
N ARG A 152 5.27 7.60 -7.21
CA ARG A 152 6.53 8.34 -7.13
C ARG A 152 6.83 8.71 -5.68
N PRO A 153 8.07 9.02 -5.31
CA PRO A 153 8.37 9.52 -3.97
C PRO A 153 7.53 10.75 -3.62
N ALA A 154 6.97 10.78 -2.41
CA ALA A 154 6.27 11.94 -1.89
C ALA A 154 7.29 13.05 -1.55
N VAL A 155 6.95 14.32 -1.83
CA VAL A 155 7.89 15.44 -1.64
C VAL A 155 8.10 15.76 -0.16
N ASP A 156 7.02 15.65 0.65
CA ASP A 156 6.98 16.15 2.03
C ASP A 156 6.79 15.07 3.10
N ALA A 157 6.87 13.78 2.73
CA ALA A 157 6.60 12.67 3.65
C ALA A 157 7.46 11.43 3.33
N PRO A 158 7.78 10.58 4.34
CA PRO A 158 8.47 9.31 4.12
C PRO A 158 7.52 8.29 3.48
N GLY A 159 7.32 8.37 2.16
CA GLY A 159 6.39 7.51 1.45
C GLY A 159 6.32 7.78 -0.03
N TYR A 160 5.24 7.31 -0.65
CA TYR A 160 5.01 7.41 -2.08
C TYR A 160 3.62 7.94 -2.38
N GLU A 161 3.49 8.63 -3.49
CA GLU A 161 2.22 9.21 -3.92
C GLU A 161 1.87 8.82 -5.35
N ALA A 162 0.56 8.72 -5.61
CA ALA A 162 -0.01 8.60 -6.94
C ALA A 162 -0.97 9.77 -7.16
N ARG A 163 -0.84 10.49 -8.27
CA ARG A 163 -1.68 11.64 -8.58
C ARG A 163 -2.84 11.25 -9.47
N PHE A 164 -4.00 11.82 -9.15
CA PHE A 164 -5.27 11.70 -9.86
C PHE A 164 -5.84 13.10 -10.11
N ASP A 165 -6.85 13.24 -10.97
CA ASP A 165 -7.44 14.56 -11.34
C ASP A 165 -7.91 15.35 -10.12
N SER A 166 -8.50 14.69 -9.13
CA SER A 166 -9.09 15.31 -7.94
C SER A 166 -8.14 15.45 -6.76
N GLY A 167 -6.90 14.93 -6.85
CA GLY A 167 -5.94 14.99 -5.76
C GLY A 167 -4.84 13.94 -5.85
N CYS A 168 -4.23 13.66 -4.71
CA CYS A 168 -3.10 12.75 -4.58
C CYS A 168 -3.38 11.71 -3.50
N LEU A 169 -3.21 10.43 -3.82
CA LEU A 169 -3.20 9.35 -2.83
C LEU A 169 -1.78 9.12 -2.37
N ARG A 170 -1.55 9.18 -1.06
CA ARG A 170 -0.24 8.93 -0.44
C ARG A 170 -0.27 7.65 0.38
N ILE A 171 0.83 6.89 0.32
CA ILE A 171 1.14 5.79 1.22
C ILE A 171 2.35 6.20 2.04
N VAL A 172 2.17 6.37 3.34
CA VAL A 172 3.18 6.90 4.27
C VAL A 172 3.51 5.85 5.31
N ALA A 173 4.80 5.51 5.43
CA ALA A 173 5.27 4.61 6.47
C ALA A 173 5.23 5.30 7.84
N GLU A 174 4.75 4.57 8.86
CA GLU A 174 4.79 4.94 10.28
C GLU A 174 5.68 3.93 11.04
N ASP A 175 5.40 3.70 12.30
CA ASP A 175 6.19 2.85 13.21
C ASP A 175 6.47 1.44 12.66
N GLY A 176 7.72 1.06 12.61
CA GLY A 176 8.16 -0.26 12.19
C GLY A 176 7.96 -0.59 10.71
N ALA A 177 7.65 0.42 9.87
CA ALA A 177 7.45 0.29 8.43
C ALA A 177 8.44 1.09 7.61
N GLU A 178 8.67 0.68 6.38
CA GLU A 178 9.28 1.47 5.32
C GLU A 178 8.54 1.25 3.99
N CYS A 179 8.52 2.27 3.14
CA CYS A 179 7.92 2.20 1.82
C CYS A 179 9.02 2.17 0.74
N PHE A 180 8.78 1.44 -0.35
CA PHE A 180 9.65 1.45 -1.54
C PHE A 180 8.84 1.10 -2.80
N LEU A 181 9.39 1.47 -3.96
CA LEU A 181 8.81 1.11 -5.25
C LEU A 181 9.46 -0.18 -5.76
N GLU A 182 8.64 -1.06 -6.32
CA GLU A 182 9.16 -2.16 -7.10
C GLU A 182 9.39 -1.69 -8.54
N SER A 183 10.65 -1.66 -8.98
CA SER A 183 10.95 -1.41 -10.38
C SER A 183 10.49 -2.62 -11.22
N SER A 184 9.48 -2.42 -12.04
CA SER A 184 9.07 -3.39 -13.06
C SER A 184 10.20 -3.55 -14.07
N GLY A 185 11.08 -4.54 -13.85
CA GLY A 185 12.20 -4.79 -14.78
C GLY A 185 13.31 -5.68 -14.23
N MET A 186 13.38 -5.93 -12.94
CA MET A 186 14.29 -6.96 -12.41
C MET A 186 13.48 -8.25 -12.14
N ALA A 187 13.30 -9.06 -13.20
CA ALA A 187 13.00 -10.46 -13.03
C ALA A 187 14.07 -11.08 -12.12
N ASP A 188 13.63 -11.70 -11.01
CA ASP A 188 14.34 -12.68 -10.20
C ASP A 188 15.89 -12.64 -10.27
N ALA A 189 16.50 -11.61 -9.74
CA ALA A 189 17.85 -11.75 -9.25
C ALA A 189 17.76 -12.56 -7.96
N ARG A 190 17.85 -13.89 -8.04
CA ARG A 190 18.19 -14.74 -6.91
C ARG A 190 19.41 -14.12 -6.25
N ILE A 191 19.23 -13.63 -5.03
CA ILE A 191 20.36 -13.29 -4.18
C ILE A 191 20.95 -14.64 -3.76
N ASP A 192 22.00 -15.06 -4.46
CA ASP A 192 22.87 -16.13 -4.00
C ASP A 192 23.55 -15.63 -2.71
N PRO A 193 23.45 -16.36 -1.59
CA PRO A 193 23.97 -15.91 -0.30
C PRO A 193 25.49 -16.02 -0.13
N MET A 194 26.27 -16.09 -1.20
CA MET A 194 27.73 -16.19 -1.14
C MET A 194 28.35 -15.39 -2.28
N GLY A 195 28.73 -14.15 -1.99
CA GLY A 195 29.53 -13.35 -2.93
C GLY A 195 29.83 -11.96 -2.36
N GLU A 196 30.89 -11.87 -1.57
CA GLU A 196 31.51 -10.59 -1.20
C GLU A 196 32.00 -9.87 -2.45
N SER A 197 31.50 -8.64 -2.67
CA SER A 197 32.22 -7.63 -3.45
C SER A 197 32.01 -6.26 -2.80
N PRO A 198 33.05 -5.64 -2.29
CA PRO A 198 32.98 -4.29 -1.74
C PRO A 198 33.00 -3.27 -2.88
N GLY A 199 32.05 -2.36 -2.89
CA GLY A 199 32.13 -1.13 -3.67
C GLY A 199 31.12 -0.97 -4.79
N GLN A 200 29.83 -0.95 -4.49
CA GLN A 200 28.86 -0.27 -5.34
C GLN A 200 28.28 0.93 -4.58
N THR A 201 28.75 2.08 -4.99
CA THR A 201 28.21 3.39 -4.68
C THR A 201 26.70 3.36 -5.00
N VAL A 202 25.88 3.74 -4.02
CA VAL A 202 24.46 3.99 -4.22
C VAL A 202 24.35 5.13 -5.23
N GLU A 203 24.16 4.82 -6.50
CA GLU A 203 23.76 5.82 -7.48
C GLU A 203 22.39 6.36 -7.05
N THR A 204 22.39 7.60 -6.65
CA THR A 204 21.18 8.40 -6.41
C THR A 204 20.35 8.32 -7.69
N ILE A 205 19.23 7.59 -7.65
CA ILE A 205 18.27 7.51 -8.76
C ILE A 205 17.59 8.88 -8.86
N GLN A 206 18.18 9.78 -9.62
CA GLN A 206 17.66 11.13 -9.91
C GLN A 206 16.60 11.15 -11.03
N ASN A 207 16.25 10.00 -11.61
CA ASN A 207 15.16 9.93 -12.57
C ASN A 207 13.94 9.34 -11.87
N GLY A 208 12.86 10.13 -11.74
CA GLY A 208 11.60 9.75 -11.13
C GLY A 208 10.98 8.50 -11.80
N SER A 209 11.49 7.34 -11.43
CA SER A 209 10.97 6.06 -11.87
C SER A 209 9.52 5.94 -11.42
N ARG A 210 8.60 5.87 -12.38
CA ARG A 210 7.19 5.60 -12.12
C ARG A 210 7.00 4.10 -12.05
N SER A 211 6.52 3.59 -10.93
CA SER A 211 6.14 2.19 -10.75
C SER A 211 4.63 2.09 -10.54
N SER A 212 4.02 1.02 -11.04
CA SER A 212 2.62 0.70 -10.75
C SER A 212 2.42 0.10 -9.36
N GLU A 213 3.50 -0.31 -8.69
CA GLU A 213 3.44 -0.95 -7.37
C GLU A 213 4.25 -0.20 -6.32
N CYS A 214 3.63 -0.02 -5.14
CA CYS A 214 4.26 0.48 -3.91
C CYS A 214 4.22 -0.62 -2.86
N ARG A 215 5.35 -0.88 -2.22
CA ARG A 215 5.48 -1.87 -1.14
C ARG A 215 5.73 -1.19 0.20
N VAL A 216 5.05 -1.68 1.23
CA VAL A 216 5.27 -1.32 2.63
C VAL A 216 5.82 -2.53 3.35
N ARG A 217 7.04 -2.46 3.84
CA ARG A 217 7.75 -3.55 4.53
C ARG A 217 7.89 -3.28 6.01
N ALA A 218 7.78 -4.35 6.82
CA ALA A 218 8.12 -4.31 8.24
C ALA A 218 9.66 -4.26 8.42
N THR A 219 10.19 -3.18 8.96
CA THR A 219 11.65 -2.97 9.13
C THR A 219 12.28 -3.93 10.13
N SER A 220 11.57 -4.27 11.20
CA SER A 220 12.04 -5.19 12.24
C SER A 220 12.19 -6.64 11.77
N ALA A 221 11.58 -7.02 10.63
CA ALA A 221 11.69 -8.37 10.08
C ALA A 221 13.13 -8.78 9.78
N LEU A 222 13.95 -7.87 9.24
CA LEU A 222 15.35 -8.12 8.93
C LEU A 222 16.20 -8.37 10.18
N ALA A 223 15.98 -7.61 11.25
CA ALA A 223 16.69 -7.80 12.52
C ALA A 223 16.36 -9.15 13.18
N MET A 224 15.11 -9.63 13.04
CA MET A 224 14.69 -10.92 13.59
C MET A 224 15.29 -12.12 12.85
N VAL A 225 15.48 -12.00 11.52
CA VAL A 225 16.20 -13.04 10.76
C VAL A 225 17.60 -13.24 11.31
N ALA A 226 18.31 -12.16 11.65
CA ALA A 226 19.66 -12.20 12.19
C ALA A 226 19.75 -12.87 13.57
N THR A 227 18.68 -12.80 14.41
CA THR A 227 18.68 -13.42 15.74
C THR A 227 18.32 -14.89 15.75
N GLY A 228 17.66 -15.40 14.72
CA GLY A 228 17.22 -16.81 14.59
C GLY A 228 16.23 -17.27 15.66
N ARG A 229 15.64 -16.38 16.45
CA ARG A 229 14.72 -16.71 17.54
C ARG A 229 13.28 -16.72 17.05
N PHE A 230 12.67 -17.92 16.95
CA PHE A 230 11.28 -18.11 16.57
C PHE A 230 10.54 -18.96 17.60
N PRO A 231 9.20 -18.78 17.78
CA PRO A 231 8.37 -17.77 17.13
C PRO A 231 8.65 -16.35 17.62
N ALA A 232 8.41 -15.35 16.77
CA ALA A 232 8.55 -13.94 17.09
C ALA A 232 7.36 -13.15 16.55
N THR A 233 7.08 -11.97 17.13
CA THR A 233 6.03 -11.07 16.64
C THR A 233 6.65 -9.83 16.05
N VAL A 234 6.26 -9.49 14.83
CA VAL A 234 6.66 -8.28 14.09
C VAL A 234 5.42 -7.42 13.92
N GLN A 235 5.57 -6.13 14.15
CA GLN A 235 4.52 -5.13 13.96
C GLN A 235 5.02 -4.02 13.05
N TRP A 236 4.13 -3.47 12.24
CA TRP A 236 4.40 -2.30 11.40
C TRP A 236 3.11 -1.54 11.14
N ARG A 237 3.26 -0.23 10.91
CA ARG A 237 2.14 0.68 10.71
C ARG A 237 2.38 1.57 9.52
N PHE A 238 1.32 1.87 8.77
CA PHE A 238 1.34 2.83 7.67
C PHE A 238 -0.03 3.49 7.50
N VAL A 239 -0.05 4.55 6.73
CA VAL A 239 -1.24 5.33 6.43
C VAL A 239 -1.44 5.39 4.92
N ILE A 240 -2.70 5.29 4.49
CA ILE A 240 -3.15 5.67 3.15
C ILE A 240 -4.03 6.90 3.31
N GLU A 241 -3.62 8.01 2.71
CA GLU A 241 -4.31 9.30 2.86
C GLU A 241 -4.54 9.98 1.52
N TRP A 242 -5.56 10.81 1.47
CA TRP A 242 -5.88 11.66 0.34
C TRP A 242 -5.51 13.11 0.62
N VAL A 243 -4.76 13.68 -0.30
CA VAL A 243 -4.39 15.10 -0.30
C VAL A 243 -5.06 15.76 -1.50
N PRO A 244 -6.00 16.68 -1.27
CA PRO A 244 -6.67 17.38 -2.38
C PRO A 244 -5.66 18.19 -3.20
N SER A 245 -5.94 18.37 -4.50
CA SER A 245 -5.18 19.30 -5.33
C SER A 245 -5.33 20.70 -4.76
N SER A 246 -4.22 21.41 -4.58
CA SER A 246 -4.28 22.85 -4.26
C SER A 246 -4.92 23.57 -5.46
N THR A 247 -6.05 24.21 -5.24
CA THR A 247 -6.70 25.09 -6.21
C THR A 247 -5.89 26.36 -6.48
#